data_76c3a1b6223a37f0cc480508424f5fc7
#
_entry.id   76c3a1b6223a37f0cc480508424f5fc7
#
_cell.length_a   1.000
_cell.length_b   1.000
_cell.length_c   1.000
_cell.angle_alpha   90.00
_cell.angle_beta   90.00
_cell.angle_gamma   90.00
#
_symmetry.space_group_name_H-M   'P 1'
#
loop_
_entity.id
_entity.type
_entity.pdbx_description
1 polymer ?
#
loop_
_entity_poly.entity_id
_entity_poly.type
_entity_poly.pdbx_seq_one_letter_code
_entity_poly.pdbx_strand_id
1 'polypeptide(L)'
;VYSFSGTSATTLVGILSGAVTNTPGLGAAQQAFSDLRHIDAPSIATGYAIAYPVGVLGVILSFVILRYALRIDRHHEEDAAKMGAGHLKEMTLHTFSVRLTNKMVAGDTVRQIHEVLKRDFMISRIIHSDGSGKSEVVNGSTVVNEGDLLQVVAHPTAVEAIVALVGEKVEVAPETFGKDLITRRILVTKPGVNGKSIGQMGIRTSLGTNITRVNRNGVDLIATPHLKLQLGDRVTVVGTELAIAHTEKLLGNQMKRLNAPNLLPIFLGIMLGCIVANIPFFLPGINESLRLGLTGGPLVVAILIGFFGPKYNLVTYNTISANLMLREVGICIVLACVGLGTGSPFVQTLATGEGAQWIAYGAAITMVPILVGGLIGRYVFHINYYWMLGVLAGAHTNPAALAYVREQTSADAPAVGYATVYPFAMFLRIVTIQ
;
A
#
# COMPACT_ATOMS: atom_id res chain seq x y z
N VAL A 1 4.20 17.17 27.93
CA VAL A 1 5.34 18.07 27.76
C VAL A 1 4.92 19.52 27.95
N TYR A 2 3.86 19.99 27.25
CA TYR A 2 3.40 21.39 27.33
C TYR A 2 3.19 21.89 28.77
N SER A 3 2.47 21.11 29.57
CA SER A 3 2.13 21.48 30.97
C SER A 3 3.32 21.56 31.94
N PHE A 4 4.46 21.00 31.55
CA PHE A 4 5.64 20.90 32.42
C PHE A 4 6.86 21.65 31.88
N SER A 5 6.84 22.11 30.62
CA SER A 5 8.06 22.61 29.96
C SER A 5 8.29 24.11 30.11
N GLY A 6 7.24 24.90 30.34
CA GLY A 6 7.31 26.38 30.23
C GLY A 6 7.68 26.88 28.83
N THR A 7 7.85 26.00 27.86
CA THR A 7 8.25 26.33 26.48
C THR A 7 7.04 26.81 25.69
N SER A 8 7.24 27.74 24.75
CA SER A 8 6.16 28.28 23.92
C SER A 8 5.47 27.19 23.10
N ALA A 9 4.17 27.33 22.87
CA ALA A 9 3.40 26.38 22.06
C ALA A 9 3.98 26.21 20.66
N THR A 10 4.42 27.31 20.04
CA THR A 10 5.04 27.32 18.72
C THR A 10 6.30 26.47 18.64
N THR A 11 7.19 26.62 19.63
CA THR A 11 8.39 25.78 19.72
C THR A 11 8.05 24.31 19.93
N LEU A 12 7.08 24.00 20.80
CA LEU A 12 6.67 22.60 21.06
C LEU A 12 6.05 21.94 19.85
N VAL A 13 5.27 22.67 19.04
CA VAL A 13 4.74 22.18 17.76
C VAL A 13 5.88 21.87 16.77
N GLY A 14 6.91 22.70 16.76
CA GLY A 14 8.14 22.40 15.99
C GLY A 14 8.83 21.14 16.48
N ILE A 15 9.08 21.03 17.80
CA ILE A 15 9.69 19.85 18.43
C ILE A 15 8.85 18.59 18.14
N LEU A 16 7.53 18.66 18.27
CA LEU A 16 6.62 17.55 17.96
C LEU A 16 6.79 17.10 16.50
N SER A 17 6.72 18.05 15.57
CA SER A 17 6.84 17.75 14.12
C SER A 17 8.19 17.12 13.78
N GLY A 18 9.28 17.58 14.39
CA GLY A 18 10.62 17.02 14.24
C GLY A 18 10.76 15.64 14.89
N ALA A 19 10.32 15.47 16.12
CA ALA A 19 10.38 14.22 16.87
C ALA A 19 9.66 13.05 16.19
N VAL A 20 8.57 13.35 15.46
CA VAL A 20 7.82 12.35 14.70
C VAL A 20 8.17 12.35 13.21
N THR A 21 9.23 13.05 12.82
CA THR A 21 9.75 13.14 11.44
C THR A 21 8.69 13.58 10.40
N ASN A 22 7.73 14.42 10.82
CA ASN A 22 6.62 14.88 9.99
C ASN A 22 6.90 16.24 9.35
N THR A 23 7.65 16.26 8.27
CA THR A 23 7.94 17.48 7.49
C THR A 23 6.69 18.17 6.94
N PRO A 24 5.67 17.47 6.42
CA PRO A 24 4.39 18.08 6.06
C PRO A 24 3.69 18.77 7.23
N GLY A 25 3.78 18.20 8.43
CA GLY A 25 3.24 18.83 9.65
C GLY A 25 3.94 20.13 10.01
N LEU A 26 5.26 20.21 9.83
CA LEU A 26 5.99 21.47 9.98
C LEU A 26 5.43 22.57 9.07
N GLY A 27 5.25 22.28 7.78
CA GLY A 27 4.70 23.25 6.83
C GLY A 27 3.27 23.66 7.19
N ALA A 28 2.45 22.71 7.64
CA ALA A 28 1.08 22.99 8.11
C ALA A 28 1.06 23.92 9.33
N ALA A 29 1.93 23.65 10.32
CA ALA A 29 2.06 24.50 11.51
C ALA A 29 2.51 25.93 11.19
N GLN A 30 3.52 26.06 10.32
CA GLN A 30 4.01 27.37 9.91
C GLN A 30 2.93 28.16 9.15
N GLN A 31 2.21 27.50 8.25
CA GLN A 31 1.11 28.12 7.51
C GLN A 31 -0.02 28.58 8.44
N ALA A 32 -0.47 27.68 9.34
CA ALA A 32 -1.55 28.01 10.28
C ALA A 32 -1.16 29.19 11.18
N PHE A 33 0.07 29.23 11.68
CA PHE A 33 0.54 30.33 12.50
C PHE A 33 0.61 31.64 11.71
N SER A 34 1.15 31.61 10.48
CA SER A 34 1.23 32.77 9.61
C SER A 34 -0.16 33.32 9.23
N ASP A 35 -1.12 32.43 8.97
CA ASP A 35 -2.50 32.82 8.65
C ASP A 35 -3.21 33.48 9.85
N LEU A 36 -2.96 33.00 11.08
CA LEU A 36 -3.57 33.53 12.30
C LEU A 36 -2.94 34.83 12.81
N ARG A 37 -1.62 34.93 12.71
CA ARG A 37 -0.86 36.03 13.33
C ARG A 37 -0.29 37.04 12.33
N HIS A 38 -0.31 36.73 11.04
CA HIS A 38 0.28 37.53 9.94
C HIS A 38 1.77 37.81 10.13
N ILE A 39 2.47 36.94 10.86
CA ILE A 39 3.91 36.98 11.10
C ILE A 39 4.48 35.57 11.04
N ASP A 40 5.75 35.46 10.71
CA ASP A 40 6.45 34.16 10.72
C ASP A 40 6.83 33.74 12.15
N ALA A 41 6.86 32.42 12.40
CA ALA A 41 7.33 31.84 13.64
C ALA A 41 8.61 31.01 13.44
N PRO A 42 9.81 31.64 13.44
CA PRO A 42 11.08 30.93 13.29
C PRO A 42 11.28 29.82 14.33
N SER A 43 10.68 29.97 15.52
CA SER A 43 10.76 29.00 16.62
C SER A 43 10.18 27.64 16.24
N ILE A 44 9.17 27.56 15.37
CA ILE A 44 8.60 26.30 14.87
C ILE A 44 9.67 25.55 14.07
N ALA A 45 10.33 26.21 13.12
CA ALA A 45 11.37 25.61 12.29
C ALA A 45 12.62 25.22 13.11
N THR A 46 13.01 26.05 14.09
CA THR A 46 14.15 25.77 14.97
C THR A 46 13.87 24.55 15.87
N GLY A 47 12.68 24.47 16.47
CA GLY A 47 12.24 23.31 17.26
C GLY A 47 12.25 22.02 16.42
N TYR A 48 11.77 22.09 15.17
CA TYR A 48 11.84 20.98 14.24
C TYR A 48 13.28 20.55 13.95
N ALA A 49 14.15 21.50 13.60
CA ALA A 49 15.54 21.19 13.22
C ALA A 49 16.32 20.52 14.35
N ILE A 50 16.08 20.91 15.62
CA ILE A 50 16.73 20.31 16.80
C ILE A 50 16.17 18.90 17.09
N ALA A 51 14.85 18.71 16.97
CA ALA A 51 14.21 17.44 17.32
C ALA A 51 14.28 16.39 16.20
N TYR A 52 14.42 16.77 14.93
CA TYR A 52 14.37 15.84 13.79
C TYR A 52 15.45 14.75 13.81
N PRO A 53 16.75 15.04 14.08
CA PRO A 53 17.77 14.01 14.17
C PRO A 53 17.47 13.01 15.30
N VAL A 54 16.94 13.51 16.42
CA VAL A 54 16.54 12.70 17.57
C VAL A 54 15.32 11.84 17.20
N GLY A 55 14.38 12.38 16.41
CA GLY A 55 13.26 11.65 15.88
C GLY A 55 13.67 10.45 15.03
N VAL A 56 14.63 10.64 14.12
CA VAL A 56 15.14 9.55 13.28
C VAL A 56 15.87 8.48 14.10
N LEU A 57 16.86 8.90 14.88
CA LEU A 57 17.69 8.00 15.69
C LEU A 57 16.91 7.36 16.83
N GLY A 58 16.00 8.09 17.46
CA GLY A 58 15.19 7.63 18.58
C GLY A 58 14.23 6.50 18.20
N VAL A 59 13.65 6.52 17.01
CA VAL A 59 12.82 5.41 16.48
C VAL A 59 13.66 4.14 16.36
N ILE A 60 14.83 4.24 15.71
CA ILE A 60 15.74 3.09 15.52
C ILE A 60 16.21 2.55 16.86
N LEU A 61 16.64 3.44 17.78
CA LEU A 61 17.06 3.06 19.12
C LEU A 61 15.93 2.38 19.90
N SER A 62 14.70 2.88 19.79
CA SER A 62 13.53 2.26 20.41
C SER A 62 13.28 0.84 19.87
N PHE A 63 13.49 0.59 18.58
CA PHE A 63 13.38 -0.74 17.98
C PHE A 63 14.45 -1.69 18.56
N VAL A 64 15.67 -1.19 18.73
CA VAL A 64 16.75 -1.96 19.36
C VAL A 64 16.39 -2.28 20.82
N ILE A 65 15.91 -1.28 21.59
CA ILE A 65 15.47 -1.49 22.98
C ILE A 65 14.34 -2.51 23.05
N LEU A 66 13.29 -2.38 22.22
CA LEU A 66 12.19 -3.34 22.18
C LEU A 66 12.67 -4.75 21.88
N ARG A 67 13.61 -4.91 20.98
CA ARG A 67 14.20 -6.21 20.67
C ARG A 67 14.81 -6.89 21.88
N TYR A 68 15.65 -6.16 22.62
CA TYR A 68 16.31 -6.70 23.80
C TYR A 68 15.34 -6.88 24.97
N ALA A 69 14.44 -5.92 25.18
CA ALA A 69 13.45 -5.98 26.26
C ALA A 69 12.47 -7.15 26.09
N LEU A 70 12.05 -7.41 24.85
CA LEU A 70 11.14 -8.50 24.53
C LEU A 70 11.86 -9.85 24.28
N ARG A 71 13.19 -9.89 24.37
CA ARG A 71 14.04 -11.08 24.14
C ARG A 71 13.69 -11.77 22.80
N ILE A 72 13.59 -10.99 21.74
CA ILE A 72 13.15 -11.47 20.42
C ILE A 72 14.19 -12.40 19.79
N ASP A 73 13.79 -13.63 19.49
CA ASP A 73 14.51 -14.53 18.59
C ASP A 73 14.18 -14.17 17.14
N ARG A 74 15.20 -13.68 16.41
CA ARG A 74 15.03 -13.22 15.02
C ARG A 74 14.54 -14.30 14.09
N HIS A 75 15.09 -15.52 14.20
CA HIS A 75 14.75 -16.61 13.30
C HIS A 75 13.31 -17.04 13.50
N HIS A 76 12.90 -17.22 14.74
CA HIS A 76 11.52 -17.59 15.07
C HIS A 76 10.52 -16.53 14.63
N GLU A 77 10.79 -15.24 14.86
CA GLU A 77 9.91 -14.15 14.45
C GLU A 77 9.91 -13.93 12.94
N GLU A 78 11.02 -14.16 12.25
CA GLU A 78 11.07 -14.09 10.80
C GLU A 78 10.27 -15.22 10.16
N ASP A 79 10.40 -16.44 10.66
CA ASP A 79 9.61 -17.58 10.21
C ASP A 79 8.12 -17.36 10.53
N ALA A 80 7.80 -16.87 11.71
CA ALA A 80 6.44 -16.45 12.06
C ALA A 80 5.95 -15.30 11.20
N ALA A 81 6.80 -14.33 10.82
CA ALA A 81 6.46 -13.27 9.88
C ALA A 81 6.24 -13.80 8.46
N LYS A 82 7.01 -14.79 8.03
CA LYS A 82 6.81 -15.51 6.77
C LYS A 82 5.58 -16.41 6.82
N MET A 83 5.29 -17.02 7.97
CA MET A 83 4.06 -17.79 8.23
C MET A 83 2.86 -16.89 8.52
N GLY A 84 3.03 -15.80 9.23
CA GLY A 84 2.03 -14.75 9.48
C GLY A 84 1.83 -13.84 8.25
N ALA A 85 2.83 -13.75 7.34
CA ALA A 85 2.62 -13.46 5.92
C ALA A 85 1.80 -14.57 5.25
N GLY A 86 1.55 -15.70 5.90
CA GLY A 86 0.50 -16.66 5.59
C GLY A 86 -0.90 -16.07 5.73
N HIS A 87 -1.16 -15.16 6.69
CA HIS A 87 -2.37 -14.31 6.71
C HIS A 87 -2.33 -13.19 5.67
N LEU A 88 -1.16 -12.74 5.22
CA LEU A 88 -0.99 -11.86 4.06
C LEU A 88 -0.79 -12.67 2.76
N LYS A 89 -0.35 -13.94 2.84
CA LYS A 89 -0.60 -14.95 1.82
C LYS A 89 -2.09 -15.31 1.73
N GLU A 90 -2.89 -15.02 2.74
CA GLU A 90 -4.36 -14.99 2.63
C GLU A 90 -4.84 -13.88 1.68
N MET A 91 -4.06 -12.84 1.44
CA MET A 91 -4.28 -11.90 0.33
C MET A 91 -3.60 -12.33 -0.98
N THR A 92 -2.67 -13.30 -0.97
CA THR A 92 -2.14 -13.88 -2.19
C THR A 92 -3.06 -14.99 -2.68
N LEU A 93 -3.45 -14.89 -3.93
CA LEU A 93 -4.31 -15.88 -4.56
C LEU A 93 -3.60 -17.21 -4.66
N HIS A 94 -4.22 -18.26 -4.13
CA HIS A 94 -3.75 -19.63 -4.26
C HIS A 94 -4.28 -20.27 -5.54
N THR A 95 -3.41 -20.99 -6.24
CA THR A 95 -3.80 -21.87 -7.33
C THR A 95 -3.77 -23.30 -6.82
N PHE A 96 -4.89 -24.00 -6.94
CA PHE A 96 -5.03 -25.39 -6.51
C PHE A 96 -5.90 -26.15 -7.49
N SER A 97 -5.82 -27.47 -7.46
CA SER A 97 -6.63 -28.33 -8.32
C SER A 97 -7.68 -29.05 -7.49
N VAL A 98 -8.90 -29.14 -8.05
CA VAL A 98 -10.03 -29.84 -7.44
C VAL A 98 -10.61 -30.80 -8.46
N ARG A 99 -10.81 -32.05 -8.05
CA ARG A 99 -11.58 -33.03 -8.82
C ARG A 99 -13.06 -32.91 -8.45
N LEU A 100 -13.92 -32.79 -9.44
CA LEU A 100 -15.34 -32.71 -9.21
C LEU A 100 -15.88 -34.10 -8.84
N THR A 101 -16.30 -34.25 -7.61
CA THR A 101 -16.89 -35.52 -7.06
C THR A 101 -18.33 -35.33 -6.60
N ASN A 102 -18.76 -34.04 -6.46
CA ASN A 102 -20.12 -33.75 -6.01
C ASN A 102 -21.12 -33.85 -7.18
N LYS A 103 -22.00 -34.87 -7.13
CA LYS A 103 -23.02 -35.11 -8.12
C LYS A 103 -24.07 -34.01 -8.25
N MET A 104 -24.25 -33.20 -7.19
CA MET A 104 -25.20 -32.07 -7.21
C MET A 104 -24.73 -30.91 -8.07
N VAL A 105 -23.44 -30.81 -8.33
CA VAL A 105 -22.82 -29.77 -9.12
C VAL A 105 -22.45 -30.25 -10.54
N ALA A 106 -22.46 -31.59 -10.72
CA ALA A 106 -22.22 -32.20 -12.03
C ALA A 106 -23.33 -31.85 -13.03
N GLY A 107 -22.98 -31.32 -14.17
CA GLY A 107 -23.90 -30.79 -15.18
C GLY A 107 -24.19 -29.29 -15.08
N ASP A 108 -23.75 -28.64 -14.00
CA ASP A 108 -23.89 -27.20 -13.85
C ASP A 108 -22.85 -26.43 -14.70
N THR A 109 -23.19 -25.20 -15.01
CA THR A 109 -22.24 -24.27 -15.62
C THR A 109 -21.37 -23.58 -14.55
N VAL A 110 -20.19 -23.16 -14.92
CA VAL A 110 -19.29 -22.38 -14.03
C VAL A 110 -19.99 -21.14 -13.47
N ARG A 111 -20.90 -20.52 -14.19
CA ARG A 111 -21.71 -19.38 -13.73
C ARG A 111 -22.61 -19.80 -12.56
N GLN A 112 -23.30 -20.94 -12.67
CA GLN A 112 -24.17 -21.46 -11.59
C GLN A 112 -23.37 -21.74 -10.32
N ILE A 113 -22.18 -22.33 -10.46
CA ILE A 113 -21.28 -22.55 -9.32
C ILE A 113 -20.90 -21.25 -8.63
N HIS A 114 -20.62 -20.17 -9.38
CA HIS A 114 -20.36 -18.85 -8.84
C HIS A 114 -21.56 -18.27 -8.08
N GLU A 115 -22.77 -18.45 -8.60
CA GLU A 115 -24.01 -17.96 -7.99
C GLU A 115 -24.31 -18.66 -6.66
N VAL A 116 -23.98 -19.96 -6.56
CA VAL A 116 -24.16 -20.75 -5.33
C VAL A 116 -23.13 -20.38 -4.26
N LEU A 117 -21.85 -20.31 -4.64
CA LEU A 117 -20.75 -20.05 -3.70
C LEU A 117 -20.73 -18.62 -3.17
N LYS A 118 -21.18 -17.63 -3.97
CA LYS A 118 -21.13 -16.19 -3.65
C LYS A 118 -19.75 -15.73 -3.14
N ARG A 119 -18.69 -16.34 -3.64
CA ARG A 119 -17.29 -16.05 -3.33
C ARG A 119 -16.54 -15.74 -4.60
N ASP A 120 -15.52 -14.89 -4.49
CA ASP A 120 -14.65 -14.59 -5.61
C ASP A 120 -13.64 -15.73 -5.81
N PHE A 121 -13.70 -16.37 -6.95
CA PHE A 121 -12.72 -17.35 -7.42
C PHE A 121 -12.68 -17.35 -8.95
N MET A 122 -11.66 -17.96 -9.52
CA MET A 122 -11.51 -18.10 -10.96
C MET A 122 -11.09 -19.52 -11.32
N ILE A 123 -11.85 -20.21 -12.18
CA ILE A 123 -11.42 -21.46 -12.78
C ILE A 123 -10.59 -21.10 -14.01
N SER A 124 -9.31 -21.44 -13.97
CA SER A 124 -8.35 -21.07 -15.04
C SER A 124 -8.44 -22.01 -16.22
N ARG A 125 -8.57 -23.31 -15.98
CA ARG A 125 -8.65 -24.38 -16.98
C ARG A 125 -9.33 -25.59 -16.39
N ILE A 126 -9.83 -26.45 -17.28
CA ILE A 126 -10.48 -27.72 -16.99
C ILE A 126 -9.88 -28.83 -17.83
N ILE A 127 -9.80 -30.05 -17.27
CA ILE A 127 -9.59 -31.29 -18.01
C ILE A 127 -10.83 -32.13 -17.80
N HIS A 128 -11.51 -32.48 -18.89
CA HIS A 128 -12.69 -33.35 -18.83
C HIS A 128 -12.32 -34.80 -18.56
N SER A 129 -13.21 -35.51 -17.85
CA SER A 129 -13.03 -36.92 -17.50
C SER A 129 -13.28 -37.88 -18.68
N ASP A 130 -13.53 -37.36 -19.88
CA ASP A 130 -13.83 -38.10 -21.11
C ASP A 130 -12.64 -38.89 -21.68
N GLY A 131 -11.50 -38.85 -21.04
CA GLY A 131 -10.25 -39.51 -21.47
C GLY A 131 -9.48 -38.78 -22.55
N SER A 132 -9.95 -37.62 -23.02
CA SER A 132 -9.25 -36.83 -24.03
C SER A 132 -7.93 -36.23 -23.53
N GLY A 133 -7.79 -36.04 -22.23
CA GLY A 133 -6.63 -35.45 -21.56
C GLY A 133 -6.34 -34.01 -22.01
N LYS A 134 -7.22 -33.40 -22.81
CA LYS A 134 -7.06 -32.03 -23.28
C LYS A 134 -7.54 -31.05 -22.24
N SER A 135 -6.72 -30.03 -21.99
CA SER A 135 -7.12 -28.91 -21.14
C SER A 135 -7.82 -27.83 -21.98
N GLU A 136 -8.90 -27.29 -21.43
CA GLU A 136 -9.67 -26.21 -22.05
C GLU A 136 -9.69 -24.97 -21.17
N VAL A 137 -9.74 -23.80 -21.81
CA VAL A 137 -9.94 -22.50 -21.12
C VAL A 137 -11.40 -22.36 -20.75
N VAL A 138 -11.65 -22.20 -19.45
CA VAL A 138 -13.00 -22.19 -18.89
C VAL A 138 -13.68 -20.83 -19.11
N ASN A 139 -14.94 -20.86 -19.49
CA ASN A 139 -15.82 -19.68 -19.55
C ASN A 139 -17.05 -19.87 -18.65
N GLY A 140 -17.89 -18.84 -18.51
CA GLY A 140 -19.08 -18.91 -17.63
C GLY A 140 -20.14 -19.92 -18.08
N SER A 141 -20.15 -20.33 -19.36
CA SER A 141 -21.07 -21.34 -19.93
C SER A 141 -20.46 -22.73 -20.02
N THR A 142 -19.19 -22.91 -19.65
CA THR A 142 -18.55 -24.23 -19.60
C THR A 142 -19.27 -25.09 -18.57
N VAL A 143 -19.73 -26.26 -19.00
CA VAL A 143 -20.38 -27.27 -18.16
C VAL A 143 -19.30 -28.12 -17.52
N VAL A 144 -19.45 -28.43 -16.23
CA VAL A 144 -18.52 -29.28 -15.47
C VAL A 144 -19.21 -30.62 -15.19
N ASN A 145 -18.49 -31.72 -15.34
CA ASN A 145 -18.99 -33.06 -15.16
C ASN A 145 -18.28 -33.80 -14.02
N GLU A 146 -18.89 -34.88 -13.51
CA GLU A 146 -18.27 -35.71 -12.49
C GLU A 146 -16.92 -36.27 -13.00
N GLY A 147 -15.89 -36.16 -12.18
CA GLY A 147 -14.54 -36.60 -12.52
C GLY A 147 -13.67 -35.54 -13.17
N ASP A 148 -14.23 -34.42 -13.62
CA ASP A 148 -13.47 -33.31 -14.21
C ASP A 148 -12.46 -32.73 -13.24
N LEU A 149 -11.28 -32.37 -13.76
CA LEU A 149 -10.21 -31.76 -12.98
C LEU A 149 -10.17 -30.27 -13.26
N LEU A 150 -10.45 -29.47 -12.25
CA LEU A 150 -10.51 -28.02 -12.31
C LEU A 150 -9.27 -27.39 -11.71
N GLN A 151 -8.62 -26.45 -12.39
CA GLN A 151 -7.59 -25.60 -11.79
C GLN A 151 -8.21 -24.28 -11.35
N VAL A 152 -8.20 -24.03 -10.04
CA VAL A 152 -8.89 -22.90 -9.41
C VAL A 152 -7.89 -21.91 -8.84
N VAL A 153 -8.19 -20.62 -8.97
CA VAL A 153 -7.48 -19.50 -8.34
C VAL A 153 -8.46 -18.80 -7.40
N ALA A 154 -8.15 -18.77 -6.12
CA ALA A 154 -9.02 -18.17 -5.11
C ALA A 154 -8.21 -17.63 -3.91
N HIS A 155 -8.87 -16.84 -3.07
CA HIS A 155 -8.33 -16.51 -1.75
C HIS A 155 -8.32 -17.76 -0.85
N PRO A 156 -7.33 -17.93 0.04
CA PRO A 156 -7.26 -19.05 0.98
C PRO A 156 -8.55 -19.28 1.77
N THR A 157 -9.20 -18.20 2.18
CA THR A 157 -10.48 -18.23 2.92
C THR A 157 -11.65 -18.83 2.12
N ALA A 158 -11.52 -18.91 0.80
CA ALA A 158 -12.55 -19.50 -0.06
C ALA A 158 -12.23 -20.96 -0.43
N VAL A 159 -11.00 -21.44 -0.22
CA VAL A 159 -10.54 -22.77 -0.64
C VAL A 159 -11.40 -23.88 -0.04
N GLU A 160 -11.63 -23.84 1.27
CA GLU A 160 -12.43 -24.86 1.97
C GLU A 160 -13.88 -24.90 1.47
N ALA A 161 -14.50 -23.73 1.24
CA ALA A 161 -15.86 -23.65 0.72
C ALA A 161 -15.96 -24.18 -0.72
N ILE A 162 -14.93 -23.89 -1.56
CA ILE A 162 -14.87 -24.39 -2.93
C ILE A 162 -14.70 -25.91 -2.94
N VAL A 163 -13.79 -26.44 -2.12
CA VAL A 163 -13.55 -27.88 -2.00
C VAL A 163 -14.80 -28.58 -1.49
N ALA A 164 -15.46 -28.03 -0.46
CA ALA A 164 -16.68 -28.63 0.11
C ALA A 164 -17.84 -28.70 -0.90
N LEU A 165 -17.97 -27.71 -1.81
CA LEU A 165 -19.00 -27.68 -2.84
C LEU A 165 -18.65 -28.53 -4.06
N VAL A 166 -17.40 -28.41 -4.56
CA VAL A 166 -17.00 -29.02 -5.84
C VAL A 166 -16.55 -30.47 -5.67
N GLY A 167 -15.75 -30.76 -4.64
CA GLY A 167 -15.25 -32.11 -4.40
C GLY A 167 -13.88 -32.15 -3.74
N GLU A 168 -13.01 -33.03 -4.20
CA GLU A 168 -11.74 -33.34 -3.55
C GLU A 168 -10.59 -32.49 -4.07
N LYS A 169 -9.80 -31.90 -3.14
CA LYS A 169 -8.55 -31.23 -3.49
C LYS A 169 -7.49 -32.28 -3.87
N VAL A 170 -6.90 -32.10 -5.05
CA VAL A 170 -5.91 -33.03 -5.61
C VAL A 170 -4.61 -32.27 -5.89
N GLU A 171 -3.49 -32.84 -5.47
CA GLU A 171 -2.19 -32.33 -5.86
C GLU A 171 -1.83 -32.90 -7.24
N VAL A 172 -1.84 -32.04 -8.23
CA VAL A 172 -1.54 -32.40 -9.63
C VAL A 172 -0.39 -31.55 -10.13
N ALA A 173 0.58 -32.22 -10.73
CA ALA A 173 1.70 -31.50 -11.34
C ALA A 173 1.17 -30.54 -12.44
N PRO A 174 1.72 -29.31 -12.55
CA PRO A 174 1.29 -28.34 -13.57
C PRO A 174 1.31 -28.89 -15.00
N GLU A 175 2.19 -29.86 -15.26
CA GLU A 175 2.38 -30.53 -16.54
C GLU A 175 1.18 -31.39 -16.95
N THR A 176 0.38 -31.85 -15.99
CA THR A 176 -0.82 -32.66 -16.25
C THR A 176 -1.88 -31.89 -17.04
N PHE A 177 -1.93 -30.57 -16.89
CA PHE A 177 -2.85 -29.74 -17.66
C PHE A 177 -2.43 -29.52 -19.15
N GLY A 178 -1.52 -30.33 -19.67
CA GLY A 178 -1.09 -30.32 -21.07
C GLY A 178 -0.18 -29.15 -21.43
N LYS A 179 0.53 -29.29 -22.56
CA LYS A 179 1.44 -28.26 -23.10
C LYS A 179 0.71 -27.24 -23.98
N ASP A 180 -0.56 -27.48 -24.33
CA ASP A 180 -1.31 -26.67 -25.29
C ASP A 180 -1.74 -25.30 -24.70
N LEU A 181 -1.94 -25.24 -23.38
CA LEU A 181 -2.26 -24.00 -22.67
C LEU A 181 -1.08 -23.51 -21.84
N ILE A 182 -0.51 -22.39 -22.25
CA ILE A 182 0.57 -21.74 -21.52
C ILE A 182 0.06 -20.61 -20.63
N THR A 183 0.85 -20.27 -19.62
CA THR A 183 0.57 -19.13 -18.74
C THR A 183 1.63 -18.05 -19.00
N ARG A 184 1.18 -16.82 -19.25
CA ARG A 184 2.09 -15.69 -19.44
C ARG A 184 1.65 -14.47 -18.64
N ARG A 185 2.61 -13.71 -18.12
CA ARG A 185 2.35 -12.42 -17.50
C ARG A 185 2.48 -11.31 -18.54
N ILE A 186 1.43 -10.50 -18.67
CA ILE A 186 1.33 -9.41 -19.63
C ILE A 186 1.19 -8.10 -18.85
N LEU A 187 1.93 -7.09 -19.26
CA LEU A 187 1.86 -5.75 -18.69
C LEU A 187 0.86 -4.89 -19.47
N VAL A 188 -0.10 -4.29 -18.77
CA VAL A 188 -1.07 -3.38 -19.40
C VAL A 188 -0.39 -2.04 -19.68
N THR A 189 -0.19 -1.74 -20.98
CA THR A 189 0.54 -0.54 -21.42
C THR A 189 -0.23 0.32 -22.42
N LYS A 190 -1.39 -0.14 -22.92
CA LYS A 190 -2.23 0.64 -23.82
C LYS A 190 -3.20 1.53 -23.04
N PRO A 191 -3.20 2.87 -23.29
CA PRO A 191 -4.12 3.80 -22.62
C PRO A 191 -5.59 3.48 -22.85
N GLY A 192 -5.95 2.94 -24.02
CA GLY A 192 -7.33 2.58 -24.35
C GLY A 192 -7.90 1.39 -23.55
N VAL A 193 -7.08 0.70 -22.77
CA VAL A 193 -7.50 -0.39 -21.86
C VAL A 193 -7.77 0.15 -20.45
N ASN A 194 -7.17 1.29 -20.11
CA ASN A 194 -7.29 1.88 -18.78
C ASN A 194 -8.76 2.15 -18.41
N GLY A 195 -9.20 1.64 -17.25
CA GLY A 195 -10.56 1.82 -16.74
C GLY A 195 -11.62 0.88 -17.36
N LYS A 196 -11.29 0.08 -18.39
CA LYS A 196 -12.20 -0.93 -18.94
C LYS A 196 -12.23 -2.16 -18.03
N SER A 197 -13.43 -2.74 -17.86
CA SER A 197 -13.55 -4.00 -17.13
C SER A 197 -13.13 -5.19 -17.99
N ILE A 198 -12.64 -6.25 -17.35
CA ILE A 198 -12.25 -7.49 -18.04
C ILE A 198 -13.41 -8.05 -18.86
N GLY A 199 -14.63 -8.00 -18.31
CA GLY A 199 -15.83 -8.46 -19.01
C GLY A 199 -16.16 -7.63 -20.26
N GLN A 200 -16.03 -6.29 -20.20
CA GLN A 200 -16.27 -5.40 -21.36
C GLN A 200 -15.28 -5.63 -22.52
N MET A 201 -14.07 -6.09 -22.19
CA MET A 201 -13.07 -6.35 -23.24
C MET A 201 -13.30 -7.67 -23.97
N GLY A 202 -14.17 -8.55 -23.48
CA GLY A 202 -14.49 -9.82 -24.11
C GLY A 202 -13.30 -10.76 -24.35
N ILE A 203 -12.19 -10.58 -23.65
CA ILE A 203 -10.92 -11.30 -23.89
C ILE A 203 -11.14 -12.82 -23.90
N ARG A 204 -11.95 -13.31 -22.98
CA ARG A 204 -12.26 -14.73 -22.86
C ARG A 204 -13.05 -15.27 -24.07
N THR A 205 -14.07 -14.54 -24.49
CA THR A 205 -14.96 -14.96 -25.59
C THR A 205 -14.38 -14.71 -26.97
N SER A 206 -13.64 -13.60 -27.14
CA SER A 206 -13.13 -13.18 -28.47
C SER A 206 -11.74 -13.73 -28.76
N LEU A 207 -10.90 -13.93 -27.75
CA LEU A 207 -9.51 -14.33 -27.93
C LEU A 207 -9.20 -15.72 -27.38
N GLY A 208 -10.14 -16.37 -26.70
CA GLY A 208 -9.92 -17.70 -26.10
C GLY A 208 -8.85 -17.73 -25.00
N THR A 209 -8.64 -16.59 -24.33
CA THR A 209 -7.71 -16.51 -23.21
C THR A 209 -8.43 -16.16 -21.92
N ASN A 210 -7.93 -16.66 -20.78
CA ASN A 210 -8.47 -16.36 -19.48
C ASN A 210 -7.47 -15.54 -18.66
N ILE A 211 -7.89 -14.38 -18.15
CA ILE A 211 -7.13 -13.64 -17.16
C ILE A 211 -7.46 -14.23 -15.80
N THR A 212 -6.46 -14.74 -15.09
CA THR A 212 -6.67 -15.44 -13.80
C THR A 212 -6.41 -14.56 -12.59
N ARG A 213 -5.43 -13.65 -12.70
CA ARG A 213 -5.10 -12.68 -11.66
C ARG A 213 -4.56 -11.38 -12.25
N VAL A 214 -4.73 -10.32 -11.50
CA VAL A 214 -4.19 -8.99 -11.82
C VAL A 214 -3.31 -8.55 -10.67
N ASN A 215 -2.02 -8.36 -10.90
CA ASN A 215 -1.12 -7.78 -9.91
C ASN A 215 -1.07 -6.27 -10.11
N ARG A 216 -1.51 -5.54 -9.10
CA ARG A 216 -1.50 -4.07 -9.04
C ARG A 216 -0.66 -3.61 -7.89
N ASN A 217 0.45 -2.95 -8.16
CA ASN A 217 1.39 -2.44 -7.14
C ASN A 217 1.81 -3.51 -6.10
N GLY A 218 2.02 -4.75 -6.54
CA GLY A 218 2.41 -5.86 -5.68
C GLY A 218 1.25 -6.64 -5.05
N VAL A 219 0.00 -6.17 -5.17
CA VAL A 219 -1.19 -6.88 -4.65
C VAL A 219 -1.84 -7.70 -5.75
N ASP A 220 -2.06 -8.98 -5.50
CA ASP A 220 -2.77 -9.88 -6.42
C ASP A 220 -4.29 -9.79 -6.21
N LEU A 221 -5.00 -9.46 -7.28
CA LEU A 221 -6.45 -9.35 -7.34
C LEU A 221 -7.01 -10.48 -8.21
N ILE A 222 -8.17 -11.04 -7.81
CA ILE A 222 -8.91 -12.00 -8.64
C ILE A 222 -9.44 -11.28 -9.88
N ALA A 223 -9.24 -11.87 -11.06
CA ALA A 223 -9.65 -11.29 -12.32
C ALA A 223 -11.16 -11.46 -12.56
N THR A 224 -11.99 -10.87 -11.70
CA THR A 224 -13.44 -10.87 -11.89
C THR A 224 -13.86 -10.09 -13.14
N PRO A 225 -15.01 -10.39 -13.78
CA PRO A 225 -15.47 -9.68 -14.96
C PRO A 225 -15.66 -8.17 -14.74
N HIS A 226 -15.94 -7.76 -13.52
CA HIS A 226 -16.17 -6.36 -13.13
C HIS A 226 -14.88 -5.60 -12.82
N LEU A 227 -13.75 -6.32 -12.63
CA LEU A 227 -12.47 -5.69 -12.31
C LEU A 227 -12.01 -4.82 -13.49
N LYS A 228 -11.81 -3.53 -13.22
CA LYS A 228 -11.29 -2.58 -14.20
C LYS A 228 -9.76 -2.64 -14.22
N LEU A 229 -9.19 -2.85 -15.41
CA LEU A 229 -7.75 -2.81 -15.61
C LEU A 229 -7.21 -1.37 -15.58
N GLN A 230 -5.99 -1.23 -15.09
CA GLN A 230 -5.28 0.03 -15.06
C GLN A 230 -3.93 -0.10 -15.76
N LEU A 231 -3.40 1.01 -16.27
CA LEU A 231 -2.04 1.04 -16.79
C LEU A 231 -1.06 0.63 -15.70
N GLY A 232 -0.11 -0.22 -16.04
CA GLY A 232 0.86 -0.77 -15.09
C GLY A 232 0.41 -2.06 -14.40
N ASP A 233 -0.84 -2.48 -14.54
CA ASP A 233 -1.29 -3.78 -14.06
C ASP A 233 -0.51 -4.91 -14.77
N ARG A 234 -0.09 -5.90 -14.00
CA ARG A 234 0.47 -7.15 -14.54
C ARG A 234 -0.60 -8.23 -14.48
N VAL A 235 -1.13 -8.61 -15.63
CA VAL A 235 -2.16 -9.65 -15.73
C VAL A 235 -1.54 -11.00 -16.02
N THR A 236 -2.00 -12.04 -15.32
CA THR A 236 -1.63 -13.43 -15.62
C THR A 236 -2.69 -14.01 -16.53
N VAL A 237 -2.29 -14.38 -17.73
CA VAL A 237 -3.17 -14.87 -18.81
C VAL A 237 -2.87 -16.33 -19.09
N VAL A 238 -3.92 -17.14 -19.27
CA VAL A 238 -3.85 -18.55 -19.66
C VAL A 238 -4.54 -18.71 -21.02
N GLY A 239 -3.91 -19.42 -21.93
CA GLY A 239 -4.43 -19.68 -23.28
C GLY A 239 -3.41 -20.33 -24.20
N THR A 240 -3.78 -20.54 -25.46
CA THR A 240 -2.83 -20.98 -26.47
C THR A 240 -1.83 -19.86 -26.81
N GLU A 241 -0.68 -20.19 -27.36
CA GLU A 241 0.35 -19.20 -27.67
C GLU A 241 -0.15 -18.09 -28.62
N LEU A 242 -0.91 -18.45 -29.63
CA LEU A 242 -1.53 -17.50 -30.58
C LEU A 242 -2.54 -16.58 -29.88
N ALA A 243 -3.39 -17.13 -29.02
CA ALA A 243 -4.40 -16.38 -28.28
C ALA A 243 -3.74 -15.39 -27.31
N ILE A 244 -2.68 -15.81 -26.64
CA ILE A 244 -1.88 -14.95 -25.76
C ILE A 244 -1.20 -13.83 -26.57
N ALA A 245 -0.64 -14.11 -27.74
CA ALA A 245 -0.04 -13.07 -28.59
C ALA A 245 -1.06 -12.01 -29.03
N HIS A 246 -2.31 -12.40 -29.33
CA HIS A 246 -3.39 -11.45 -29.59
C HIS A 246 -3.75 -10.62 -28.36
N THR A 247 -3.80 -11.26 -27.19
CA THR A 247 -4.05 -10.58 -25.90
C THR A 247 -2.92 -9.60 -25.57
N GLU A 248 -1.66 -9.94 -25.86
CA GLU A 248 -0.52 -9.02 -25.72
C GLU A 248 -0.67 -7.79 -26.61
N LYS A 249 -1.09 -7.99 -27.89
CA LYS A 249 -1.35 -6.86 -28.79
C LYS A 249 -2.50 -5.98 -28.28
N LEU A 250 -3.52 -6.56 -27.66
CA LEU A 250 -4.64 -5.82 -27.09
C LEU A 250 -4.22 -5.00 -25.88
N LEU A 251 -3.49 -5.61 -24.94
CA LEU A 251 -3.09 -5.01 -23.67
C LEU A 251 -1.83 -4.15 -23.80
N GLY A 252 -0.95 -4.46 -24.76
CA GLY A 252 0.22 -3.68 -25.15
C GLY A 252 1.56 -4.29 -24.82
N ASN A 253 1.80 -4.80 -23.60
CA ASN A 253 3.01 -5.48 -23.11
C ASN A 253 4.37 -4.80 -23.47
N GLN A 254 4.38 -3.46 -23.59
CA GLN A 254 5.57 -2.69 -23.99
C GLN A 254 6.13 -1.92 -22.80
N MET A 255 7.13 -2.46 -22.10
CA MET A 255 7.77 -1.78 -20.95
C MET A 255 8.30 -0.39 -21.30
N LYS A 256 8.82 -0.17 -22.51
CA LYS A 256 9.35 1.14 -22.94
C LYS A 256 8.31 2.27 -22.88
N ARG A 257 7.03 1.98 -23.07
CA ARG A 257 5.96 2.99 -22.98
C ARG A 257 5.64 3.45 -21.57
N LEU A 258 5.87 2.59 -20.57
CA LEU A 258 5.67 2.91 -19.17
C LEU A 258 6.90 3.59 -18.52
N ASN A 259 8.06 3.53 -19.19
CA ASN A 259 9.29 4.12 -18.66
C ASN A 259 9.34 5.65 -18.80
N ALA A 260 8.49 6.24 -19.63
CA ALA A 260 8.38 7.69 -19.73
C ALA A 260 7.48 8.20 -18.56
N PRO A 261 8.03 8.95 -17.59
CA PRO A 261 7.25 9.48 -16.49
C PRO A 261 6.24 10.51 -17.01
N ASN A 262 4.97 10.36 -16.65
CA ASN A 262 3.94 11.35 -16.95
C ASN A 262 3.79 12.28 -15.74
N LEU A 263 4.46 13.43 -15.79
CA LEU A 263 4.45 14.40 -14.69
C LEU A 263 3.20 15.27 -14.66
N LEU A 264 2.45 15.33 -15.76
CA LEU A 264 1.27 16.19 -15.88
C LEU A 264 0.21 15.92 -14.79
N PRO A 265 -0.19 14.66 -14.48
CA PRO A 265 -1.16 14.41 -13.42
C PRO A 265 -0.68 14.83 -12.04
N ILE A 266 0.64 14.75 -11.78
CA ILE A 266 1.23 15.14 -10.50
C ILE A 266 1.13 16.64 -10.33
N PHE A 267 1.58 17.43 -11.32
CA PHE A 267 1.53 18.89 -11.23
C PHE A 267 0.10 19.44 -11.24
N LEU A 268 -0.81 18.84 -12.02
CA LEU A 268 -2.23 19.19 -11.95
C LEU A 268 -2.82 18.86 -10.58
N GLY A 269 -2.45 17.71 -10.00
CA GLY A 269 -2.87 17.33 -8.65
C GLY A 269 -2.37 18.32 -7.58
N ILE A 270 -1.10 18.75 -7.68
CA ILE A 270 -0.53 19.76 -6.79
C ILE A 270 -1.28 21.10 -6.95
N MET A 271 -1.50 21.56 -8.19
CA MET A 271 -2.20 22.81 -8.47
C MET A 271 -3.63 22.80 -7.89
N LEU A 272 -4.40 21.74 -8.15
CA LEU A 272 -5.74 21.56 -7.57
C LEU A 272 -5.67 21.47 -6.04
N GLY A 273 -4.64 20.80 -5.52
CA GLY A 273 -4.39 20.73 -4.09
C GLY A 273 -4.14 22.08 -3.45
N CYS A 274 -3.37 22.95 -4.09
CA CYS A 274 -3.15 24.32 -3.62
C CYS A 274 -4.44 25.16 -3.63
N ILE A 275 -5.33 24.92 -4.58
CA ILE A 275 -6.65 25.58 -4.60
C ILE A 275 -7.49 25.10 -3.40
N VAL A 276 -7.59 23.78 -3.21
CA VAL A 276 -8.33 23.16 -2.10
C VAL A 276 -7.73 23.55 -0.73
N ALA A 277 -6.42 23.71 -0.65
CA ALA A 277 -5.69 24.13 0.55
C ALA A 277 -6.22 25.42 1.17
N ASN A 278 -6.66 26.36 0.33
CA ASN A 278 -7.13 27.67 0.74
C ASN A 278 -8.63 27.74 1.06
N ILE A 279 -9.39 26.67 0.86
CA ILE A 279 -10.82 26.63 1.17
C ILE A 279 -11.00 26.58 2.69
N PRO A 280 -11.67 27.57 3.30
CA PRO A 280 -11.94 27.56 4.73
C PRO A 280 -13.02 26.52 5.08
N PHE A 281 -12.77 25.69 6.09
CA PHE A 281 -13.73 24.76 6.66
C PHE A 281 -14.17 25.26 8.04
N PHE A 282 -15.47 25.28 8.30
CA PHE A 282 -16.02 25.62 9.60
C PHE A 282 -16.45 24.34 10.30
N LEU A 283 -15.81 24.03 11.43
CA LEU A 283 -16.21 22.91 12.28
C LEU A 283 -17.13 23.41 13.38
N PRO A 284 -18.26 22.72 13.67
CA PRO A 284 -19.13 23.08 14.78
C PRO A 284 -18.36 23.07 16.11
N GLY A 285 -18.37 24.21 16.82
CA GLY A 285 -17.68 24.37 18.10
C GLY A 285 -16.29 25.02 18.03
N ILE A 286 -15.79 25.34 16.82
CA ILE A 286 -14.55 26.10 16.62
C ILE A 286 -14.91 27.42 15.95
N ASN A 287 -14.58 28.55 16.60
CA ASN A 287 -14.89 29.89 16.08
C ASN A 287 -13.95 30.34 14.96
N GLU A 288 -12.87 29.60 14.73
CA GLU A 288 -11.87 29.89 13.70
C GLU A 288 -12.11 29.03 12.46
N SER A 289 -11.81 29.58 11.28
CA SER A 289 -11.85 28.83 10.03
C SER A 289 -10.59 27.98 9.90
N LEU A 290 -10.74 26.66 9.83
CA LEU A 290 -9.65 25.74 9.55
C LEU A 290 -9.41 25.67 8.04
N ARG A 291 -8.15 25.56 7.63
CA ARG A 291 -7.75 25.34 6.24
C ARG A 291 -6.87 24.11 6.17
N LEU A 292 -6.93 23.36 5.07
CA LEU A 292 -6.05 22.20 4.90
C LEU A 292 -4.56 22.57 4.74
N GLY A 293 -4.30 23.82 4.40
CA GLY A 293 -2.94 24.32 4.15
C GLY A 293 -2.30 23.71 2.91
N LEU A 294 -1.15 24.27 2.50
CA LEU A 294 -0.43 23.86 1.29
C LEU A 294 0.12 22.43 1.34
N THR A 295 0.17 21.80 2.51
CA THR A 295 0.58 20.40 2.67
C THR A 295 -0.60 19.43 2.69
N GLY A 296 -1.71 19.79 3.35
CA GLY A 296 -2.90 18.96 3.45
C GLY A 296 -3.73 18.93 2.17
N GLY A 297 -3.89 20.08 1.51
CA GLY A 297 -4.67 20.18 0.27
C GLY A 297 -4.20 19.23 -0.83
N PRO A 298 -2.92 19.28 -1.25
CA PRO A 298 -2.38 18.34 -2.25
C PRO A 298 -2.49 16.88 -1.84
N LEU A 299 -2.32 16.55 -0.56
CA LEU A 299 -2.47 15.17 -0.07
C LEU A 299 -3.90 14.66 -0.25
N VAL A 300 -4.91 15.44 0.15
CA VAL A 300 -6.32 15.07 0.01
C VAL A 300 -6.70 14.92 -1.46
N VAL A 301 -6.31 15.87 -2.31
CA VAL A 301 -6.56 15.82 -3.75
C VAL A 301 -5.88 14.61 -4.39
N ALA A 302 -4.64 14.28 -4.02
CA ALA A 302 -3.94 13.11 -4.54
C ALA A 302 -4.66 11.79 -4.17
N ILE A 303 -5.16 11.68 -2.93
CA ILE A 303 -5.96 10.53 -2.49
C ILE A 303 -7.25 10.43 -3.31
N LEU A 304 -7.97 11.53 -3.49
CA LEU A 304 -9.22 11.56 -4.26
C LEU A 304 -8.98 11.20 -5.73
N ILE A 305 -7.95 11.76 -6.36
CA ILE A 305 -7.58 11.44 -7.75
C ILE A 305 -7.15 9.97 -7.86
N GLY A 306 -6.37 9.45 -6.90
CA GLY A 306 -5.95 8.07 -6.86
C GLY A 306 -7.13 7.10 -6.75
N PHE A 307 -8.14 7.44 -5.95
CA PHE A 307 -9.33 6.62 -5.74
C PHE A 307 -10.35 6.73 -6.89
N PHE A 308 -10.66 7.95 -7.32
CA PHE A 308 -11.69 8.21 -8.33
C PHE A 308 -11.16 8.19 -9.77
N GLY A 309 -9.87 8.54 -9.98
CA GLY A 309 -9.28 8.65 -11.31
C GLY A 309 -9.53 7.44 -12.22
N PRO A 310 -9.32 6.19 -11.75
CA PRO A 310 -9.60 5.01 -12.57
C PRO A 310 -11.09 4.86 -12.96
N LYS A 311 -12.02 5.42 -12.16
CA LYS A 311 -13.46 5.38 -12.50
C LYS A 311 -13.79 6.30 -13.66
N TYR A 312 -13.05 7.40 -13.81
CA TYR A 312 -13.23 8.42 -14.86
C TYR A 312 -12.22 8.28 -16.01
N ASN A 313 -11.56 7.13 -16.13
CA ASN A 313 -10.54 6.83 -17.16
C ASN A 313 -9.33 7.80 -17.15
N LEU A 314 -9.08 8.47 -16.01
CA LEU A 314 -7.91 9.31 -15.87
C LEU A 314 -6.66 8.42 -15.73
N VAL A 315 -5.66 8.69 -16.59
CA VAL A 315 -4.37 8.00 -16.52
C VAL A 315 -3.50 8.70 -15.48
N THR A 316 -3.46 8.14 -14.28
CA THR A 316 -2.66 8.65 -13.16
C THR A 316 -1.37 7.84 -12.96
N TYR A 317 -1.12 6.85 -13.83
CA TYR A 317 0.05 5.99 -13.72
C TYR A 317 1.34 6.78 -13.90
N ASN A 318 2.25 6.57 -12.96
CA ASN A 318 3.64 6.98 -13.07
C ASN A 318 4.55 5.84 -12.62
N THR A 319 5.80 5.83 -13.08
CA THR A 319 6.75 4.79 -12.65
C THR A 319 7.10 4.95 -11.17
N ILE A 320 7.27 3.82 -10.46
CA ILE A 320 7.69 3.83 -9.07
C ILE A 320 9.00 4.60 -8.90
N SER A 321 9.95 4.41 -9.82
CA SER A 321 11.24 5.11 -9.81
C SER A 321 11.09 6.63 -9.92
N ALA A 322 10.19 7.11 -10.79
CA ALA A 322 9.94 8.55 -10.93
C ALA A 322 9.27 9.13 -9.66
N ASN A 323 8.32 8.41 -9.07
CA ASN A 323 7.68 8.83 -7.81
C ASN A 323 8.68 8.90 -6.66
N LEU A 324 9.56 7.89 -6.53
CA LEU A 324 10.63 7.89 -5.53
C LEU A 324 11.60 9.04 -5.74
N MET A 325 12.04 9.29 -6.98
CA MET A 325 12.93 10.39 -7.30
C MET A 325 12.30 11.75 -6.95
N LEU A 326 11.05 11.99 -7.36
CA LEU A 326 10.35 13.23 -7.04
C LEU A 326 10.19 13.43 -5.53
N ARG A 327 9.91 12.35 -4.79
CA ARG A 327 9.84 12.38 -3.33
C ARG A 327 11.18 12.79 -2.72
N GLU A 328 12.29 12.17 -3.14
CA GLU A 328 13.64 12.49 -2.62
C GLU A 328 14.02 13.93 -2.93
N VAL A 329 13.81 14.38 -4.16
CA VAL A 329 14.07 15.80 -4.54
C VAL A 329 13.23 16.76 -3.69
N GLY A 330 11.94 16.45 -3.48
CA GLY A 330 11.07 17.28 -2.62
C GLY A 330 11.57 17.34 -1.18
N ILE A 331 11.96 16.20 -0.60
CA ILE A 331 12.53 16.14 0.76
C ILE A 331 13.84 16.94 0.85
N CYS A 332 14.74 16.79 -0.10
CA CYS A 332 16.01 17.54 -0.12
C CYS A 332 15.76 19.06 -0.16
N ILE A 333 14.84 19.52 -1.01
CA ILE A 333 14.51 20.95 -1.11
C ILE A 333 13.94 21.47 0.22
N VAL A 334 12.98 20.77 0.81
CA VAL A 334 12.39 21.18 2.09
C VAL A 334 13.43 21.22 3.20
N LEU A 335 14.27 20.18 3.33
CA LEU A 335 15.32 20.13 4.36
C LEU A 335 16.37 21.23 4.14
N ALA A 336 16.73 21.54 2.89
CA ALA A 336 17.63 22.62 2.58
C ALA A 336 17.03 23.99 2.97
N CYS A 337 15.75 24.24 2.65
CA CYS A 337 15.05 25.46 3.06
C CYS A 337 14.98 25.60 4.58
N VAL A 338 14.64 24.51 5.29
CA VAL A 338 14.62 24.50 6.76
C VAL A 338 16.03 24.78 7.31
N GLY A 339 17.05 24.11 6.79
CA GLY A 339 18.45 24.33 7.23
C GLY A 339 18.94 25.75 7.02
N LEU A 340 18.65 26.36 5.87
CA LEU A 340 19.00 27.75 5.58
C LEU A 340 18.26 28.74 6.51
N GLY A 341 16.96 28.49 6.78
CA GLY A 341 16.16 29.35 7.63
C GLY A 341 16.47 29.22 9.13
N THR A 342 17.01 28.07 9.56
CA THR A 342 17.23 27.78 10.99
C THR A 342 18.71 27.74 11.42
N GLY A 343 19.65 27.87 10.52
CA GLY A 343 21.08 27.65 10.80
C GLY A 343 21.61 28.52 11.95
N SER A 344 21.38 29.83 11.95
CA SER A 344 21.81 30.72 13.03
C SER A 344 21.03 30.50 14.33
N PRO A 345 19.67 30.47 14.37
CA PRO A 345 18.90 30.16 15.57
C PRO A 345 19.23 28.78 16.17
N PHE A 346 19.52 27.79 15.32
CA PHE A 346 19.89 26.44 15.76
C PHE A 346 21.16 26.42 16.62
N VAL A 347 22.23 27.06 16.12
CA VAL A 347 23.52 27.13 16.83
C VAL A 347 23.36 27.90 18.13
N GLN A 348 22.64 29.03 18.12
CA GLN A 348 22.39 29.84 19.34
C GLN A 348 21.60 29.04 20.38
N THR A 349 20.54 28.35 19.98
CA THR A 349 19.72 27.54 20.91
C THR A 349 20.52 26.39 21.55
N LEU A 350 21.41 25.76 20.79
CA LEU A 350 22.30 24.75 21.35
C LEU A 350 23.31 25.35 22.35
N ALA A 351 23.82 26.54 22.08
CA ALA A 351 24.80 27.22 22.92
C ALA A 351 24.19 27.73 24.25
N THR A 352 22.92 28.12 24.26
CA THR A 352 22.22 28.62 25.47
C THR A 352 21.74 27.51 26.43
N GLY A 353 21.90 26.25 26.06
CA GLY A 353 21.45 25.10 26.85
C GLY A 353 19.97 24.74 26.70
N GLU A 354 19.14 25.60 26.14
CA GLU A 354 17.72 25.28 25.83
C GLU A 354 17.60 24.13 24.83
N GLY A 355 18.56 24.03 23.89
CA GLY A 355 18.63 22.95 22.92
C GLY A 355 18.71 21.57 23.55
N ALA A 356 19.39 21.42 24.68
CA ALA A 356 19.45 20.14 25.41
C ALA A 356 18.08 19.72 25.94
N GLN A 357 17.27 20.66 26.44
CA GLN A 357 15.88 20.40 26.87
C GLN A 357 15.00 20.02 25.67
N TRP A 358 15.15 20.70 24.54
CA TRP A 358 14.36 20.39 23.34
C TRP A 358 14.72 19.04 22.75
N ILE A 359 16.00 18.65 22.81
CA ILE A 359 16.46 17.28 22.48
C ILE A 359 15.80 16.26 23.41
N ALA A 360 15.78 16.51 24.72
CA ALA A 360 15.16 15.62 25.68
C ALA A 360 13.64 15.49 25.47
N TYR A 361 12.95 16.59 25.17
CA TYR A 361 11.54 16.57 24.81
C TYR A 361 11.29 15.79 23.51
N GLY A 362 12.11 16.02 22.49
CA GLY A 362 12.07 15.27 21.24
C GLY A 362 12.25 13.77 21.47
N ALA A 363 13.25 13.38 22.27
CA ALA A 363 13.48 12.00 22.64
C ALA A 363 12.28 11.37 23.37
N ALA A 364 11.70 12.08 24.33
CA ALA A 364 10.53 11.59 25.06
C ALA A 364 9.31 11.42 24.13
N ILE A 365 9.04 12.39 23.26
CA ILE A 365 7.93 12.35 22.27
C ILE A 365 8.12 11.21 21.27
N THR A 366 9.35 10.90 20.88
CA THR A 366 9.64 9.79 19.95
C THR A 366 9.60 8.44 20.65
N MET A 367 10.40 8.29 21.72
CA MET A 367 10.69 6.97 22.28
C MET A 367 9.55 6.42 23.14
N VAL A 368 8.91 7.28 23.97
CA VAL A 368 7.87 6.80 24.91
C VAL A 368 6.69 6.17 24.17
N PRO A 369 6.07 6.80 23.17
CA PRO A 369 4.96 6.19 22.44
C PRO A 369 5.36 4.90 21.69
N ILE A 370 6.59 4.84 21.13
CA ILE A 370 7.07 3.63 20.45
C ILE A 370 7.25 2.48 21.41
N LEU A 371 7.89 2.73 22.56
CA LEU A 371 8.14 1.69 23.56
C LEU A 371 6.82 1.20 24.15
N VAL A 372 5.92 2.11 24.53
CA VAL A 372 4.60 1.76 25.07
C VAL A 372 3.76 1.04 24.01
N GLY A 373 3.69 1.59 22.80
CA GLY A 373 2.95 0.98 21.68
C GLY A 373 3.50 -0.39 21.30
N GLY A 374 4.83 -0.56 21.33
CA GLY A 374 5.50 -1.83 21.09
C GLY A 374 5.16 -2.87 22.17
N LEU A 375 5.20 -2.48 23.45
CA LEU A 375 4.82 -3.38 24.54
C LEU A 375 3.34 -3.78 24.48
N ILE A 376 2.44 -2.82 24.24
CA ILE A 376 1.01 -3.10 24.04
C ILE A 376 0.79 -4.00 22.82
N GLY A 377 1.40 -3.67 21.69
CA GLY A 377 1.31 -4.48 20.47
C GLY A 377 1.74 -5.93 20.70
N ARG A 378 2.80 -6.14 21.46
CA ARG A 378 3.32 -7.48 21.72
C ARG A 378 2.50 -8.25 22.76
N TYR A 379 2.20 -7.65 23.93
CA TYR A 379 1.59 -8.36 25.05
C TYR A 379 0.07 -8.39 25.02
N VAL A 380 -0.57 -7.34 24.47
CA VAL A 380 -2.04 -7.26 24.42
C VAL A 380 -2.57 -7.79 23.11
N PHE A 381 -1.97 -7.38 21.99
CA PHE A 381 -2.46 -7.75 20.64
C PHE A 381 -1.70 -8.93 20.03
N HIS A 382 -0.66 -9.45 20.67
CA HIS A 382 0.16 -10.58 20.20
C HIS A 382 0.68 -10.42 18.75
N ILE A 383 0.97 -9.16 18.36
CA ILE A 383 1.43 -8.83 17.01
C ILE A 383 2.84 -9.38 16.80
N ASN A 384 3.10 -9.93 15.61
CA ASN A 384 4.44 -10.31 15.19
C ASN A 384 5.40 -9.12 15.24
N TYR A 385 6.62 -9.33 15.71
CA TYR A 385 7.61 -8.29 15.92
C TYR A 385 7.89 -7.45 14.67
N TYR A 386 8.16 -8.08 13.52
CA TYR A 386 8.50 -7.35 12.29
C TYR A 386 7.32 -6.55 11.72
N TRP A 387 6.11 -7.09 11.80
CA TRP A 387 4.91 -6.35 11.42
C TRP A 387 4.67 -5.14 12.32
N MET A 388 4.84 -5.34 13.64
CA MET A 388 4.71 -4.29 14.65
C MET A 388 5.72 -3.16 14.42
N LEU A 389 6.99 -3.47 14.12
CA LEU A 389 7.98 -2.44 13.80
C LEU A 389 7.59 -1.63 12.56
N GLY A 390 7.02 -2.28 11.54
CA GLY A 390 6.48 -1.61 10.36
C GLY A 390 5.36 -0.62 10.73
N VAL A 391 4.39 -1.05 11.54
CA VAL A 391 3.30 -0.19 12.05
C VAL A 391 3.85 1.00 12.84
N LEU A 392 4.80 0.78 13.74
CA LEU A 392 5.40 1.83 14.56
C LEU A 392 6.20 2.84 13.70
N ALA A 393 6.95 2.35 12.71
CA ALA A 393 7.64 3.21 11.75
C ALA A 393 6.66 4.03 10.92
N GLY A 394 5.56 3.43 10.47
CA GLY A 394 4.48 4.09 9.73
C GLY A 394 3.75 5.13 10.57
N ALA A 395 3.44 4.81 11.82
CA ALA A 395 2.84 5.73 12.78
C ALA A 395 3.75 6.94 13.06
N HIS A 396 5.06 6.79 13.04
CA HIS A 396 6.04 7.89 13.16
C HIS A 396 6.40 8.54 11.83
N THR A 397 5.76 8.15 10.74
CA THR A 397 6.03 8.64 9.37
C THR A 397 7.52 8.58 8.99
N ASN A 398 8.26 7.59 9.52
CA ASN A 398 9.71 7.48 9.43
C ASN A 398 10.16 6.41 8.43
N PRO A 399 10.47 6.77 7.17
CA PRO A 399 10.93 5.80 6.17
C PRO A 399 12.33 5.26 6.45
N ALA A 400 13.19 6.01 7.16
CA ALA A 400 14.52 5.53 7.52
C ALA A 400 14.44 4.38 8.53
N ALA A 401 13.52 4.45 9.48
CA ALA A 401 13.25 3.35 10.40
C ALA A 401 12.70 2.11 9.67
N LEU A 402 11.85 2.29 8.66
CA LEU A 402 11.40 1.18 7.80
C LEU A 402 12.58 0.54 7.06
N ALA A 403 13.47 1.35 6.48
CA ALA A 403 14.65 0.85 5.78
C ALA A 403 15.52 0.00 6.71
N TYR A 404 15.78 0.50 7.93
CA TYR A 404 16.51 -0.26 8.96
C TYR A 404 15.87 -1.62 9.28
N VAL A 405 14.54 -1.68 9.40
CA VAL A 405 13.83 -2.95 9.68
C VAL A 405 13.91 -3.90 8.48
N ARG A 406 13.77 -3.38 7.26
CA ARG A 406 13.84 -4.19 6.04
C ARG A 406 15.21 -4.82 5.79
N GLU A 407 16.28 -4.24 6.28
CA GLU A 407 17.62 -4.84 6.23
C GLU A 407 17.77 -6.03 7.20
N GLN A 408 16.88 -6.15 8.19
CA GLN A 408 16.97 -7.21 9.20
C GLN A 408 16.11 -8.44 8.90
N THR A 409 15.23 -8.39 7.90
CA THR A 409 14.34 -9.49 7.53
C THR A 409 14.09 -9.52 6.04
N SER A 410 13.94 -10.71 5.49
CA SER A 410 13.50 -10.92 4.10
C SER A 410 11.96 -10.93 3.95
N ALA A 411 11.21 -10.80 5.06
CA ALA A 411 9.75 -10.79 5.04
C ALA A 411 9.21 -9.40 4.62
N ASP A 412 8.10 -9.38 3.88
CA ASP A 412 7.42 -8.13 3.47
C ASP A 412 6.58 -7.50 4.60
N ALA A 413 6.45 -8.19 5.73
CA ALA A 413 5.62 -7.77 6.86
C ALA A 413 5.87 -6.32 7.33
N PRO A 414 7.13 -5.83 7.46
CA PRO A 414 7.37 -4.44 7.86
C PRO A 414 6.84 -3.43 6.86
N ALA A 415 7.03 -3.70 5.56
CA ALA A 415 6.59 -2.79 4.50
C ALA A 415 5.06 -2.68 4.47
N VAL A 416 4.37 -3.78 4.67
CA VAL A 416 2.90 -3.82 4.71
C VAL A 416 2.37 -3.12 5.96
N GLY A 417 2.93 -3.40 7.14
CA GLY A 417 2.56 -2.70 8.38
C GLY A 417 2.74 -1.19 8.26
N TYR A 418 3.85 -0.75 7.68
CA TYR A 418 4.12 0.65 7.39
C TYR A 418 3.07 1.26 6.45
N ALA A 419 2.84 0.64 5.30
CA ALA A 419 1.93 1.15 4.27
C ALA A 419 0.48 1.25 4.76
N THR A 420 0.07 0.38 5.68
CA THR A 420 -1.28 0.38 6.25
C THR A 420 -1.53 1.61 7.12
N VAL A 421 -0.53 2.06 7.90
CA VAL A 421 -0.72 3.11 8.92
C VAL A 421 -0.24 4.48 8.44
N TYR A 422 0.80 4.53 7.62
CA TYR A 422 1.47 5.76 7.20
C TYR A 422 0.53 6.83 6.63
N PRO A 423 -0.37 6.54 5.66
CA PRO A 423 -1.21 7.59 5.07
C PRO A 423 -2.16 8.21 6.09
N PHE A 424 -2.74 7.37 6.96
CA PHE A 424 -3.65 7.82 8.01
C PHE A 424 -2.93 8.64 9.08
N ALA A 425 -1.75 8.17 9.53
CA ALA A 425 -0.93 8.89 10.49
C ALA A 425 -0.47 10.25 9.95
N MET A 426 -0.07 10.30 8.67
CA MET A 426 0.31 11.54 8.00
C MET A 426 -0.85 12.55 7.97
N PHE A 427 -2.01 12.11 7.52
CA PHE A 427 -3.22 12.95 7.46
C PHE A 427 -3.62 13.49 8.84
N LEU A 428 -3.73 12.58 9.83
CA LEU A 428 -4.14 12.94 11.18
C LEU A 428 -3.18 13.96 11.81
N ARG A 429 -1.87 13.80 11.60
CA ARG A 429 -0.86 14.73 12.12
C ARG A 429 -0.92 16.10 11.47
N ILE A 430 -1.14 16.18 10.16
CA ILE A 430 -1.31 17.47 9.49
C ILE A 430 -2.50 18.22 10.10
N VAL A 431 -3.63 17.53 10.32
CA VAL A 431 -4.84 18.14 10.88
C VAL A 431 -4.68 18.53 12.36
N THR A 432 -3.98 17.71 13.15
CA THR A 432 -3.84 17.95 14.60
C THR A 432 -2.76 18.97 14.96
N ILE A 433 -1.83 19.25 14.05
CA ILE A 433 -0.76 20.24 14.26
C ILE A 433 -1.21 21.66 13.90
N GLN A 434 -2.20 21.82 13.04
CA GLN A 434 -2.87 23.10 12.75
C GLN A 434 -3.67 23.61 13.93
#